data_2e8523d712f08b4691d0f5835272b97b
#
_entry.id   2e8523d712f08b4691d0f5835272b97b
#
_cell.length_a   1.000
_cell.length_b   1.000
_cell.length_c   1.000
_cell.angle_alpha   90.00
_cell.angle_beta   90.00
_cell.angle_gamma   90.00
#
_symmetry.space_group_name_H-M   'P 1'
#
loop_
_entity.id
_entity.type
_entity.pdbx_description
1 polymer ?
#
loop_
_entity_poly.entity_id
_entity_poly.type
_entity_poly.pdbx_seq_one_letter_code
_entity_poly.pdbx_strand_id
1 'polypeptide(L)'
;MTKWFVYIFLASVCLLLSCGGKSVREKFAEADRLVNENNLDSAAWLLEEQITLSALSDSDKAEYGWRLAWLHLLQDRSLVNDSLIDYSVDYYKEHASEPLLSAYFVKAIYMGDSRKGLEQRRSLYREAIDSAFSRSDSTYLVRFYDKLTSMTFGEGLYRETIADSKEWEASPKAGFKEMAYYMAGLSYSRLQMRDSADYYLRLAVDSSLAKDIKWYAHHF
;
A
#
# COMPACT_ATOMS: atom_id res chain seq x y z
N MET A 1 55.57 1.02 -32.99
CA MET A 1 54.84 2.08 -32.26
C MET A 1 53.30 1.99 -32.39
N THR A 2 52.73 1.17 -33.27
CA THR A 2 51.29 1.08 -33.55
C THR A 2 50.48 0.24 -32.55
N LYS A 3 51.07 -0.71 -31.87
CA LYS A 3 50.33 -1.62 -30.94
C LYS A 3 49.91 -0.93 -29.63
N TRP A 4 50.66 0.04 -29.13
CA TRP A 4 50.35 0.77 -27.90
C TRP A 4 49.17 1.71 -28.06
N PHE A 5 48.98 2.31 -29.24
CA PHE A 5 47.84 3.17 -29.53
C PHE A 5 46.52 2.40 -29.54
N VAL A 6 46.51 1.17 -30.02
CA VAL A 6 45.31 0.30 -30.03
C VAL A 6 44.88 -0.06 -28.60
N TYR A 7 45.83 -0.37 -27.71
CA TYR A 7 45.52 -0.67 -26.31
C TYR A 7 45.00 0.56 -25.52
N ILE A 8 45.57 1.73 -25.77
CA ILE A 8 45.08 2.98 -25.14
C ILE A 8 43.70 3.35 -25.67
N PHE A 9 43.42 3.14 -26.96
CA PHE A 9 42.11 3.39 -27.53
C PHE A 9 41.06 2.38 -27.02
N LEU A 10 41.41 1.10 -26.93
CA LEU A 10 40.53 0.06 -26.33
C LEU A 10 40.30 0.31 -24.84
N ALA A 11 41.30 0.73 -24.07
CA ALA A 11 41.16 1.06 -22.67
C ALA A 11 40.30 2.34 -22.48
N SER A 12 40.41 3.35 -23.33
CA SER A 12 39.56 4.53 -23.25
C SER A 12 38.13 4.27 -23.69
N VAL A 13 37.88 3.38 -24.66
CA VAL A 13 36.54 2.94 -25.04
C VAL A 13 35.89 2.11 -23.93
N CYS A 14 36.64 1.24 -23.24
CA CYS A 14 36.15 0.52 -22.07
C CYS A 14 35.84 1.46 -20.88
N LEU A 15 36.59 2.54 -20.69
CA LEU A 15 36.31 3.56 -19.67
C LEU A 15 35.10 4.43 -20.00
N LEU A 16 34.83 4.67 -21.28
CA LEU A 16 33.64 5.40 -21.72
C LEU A 16 32.37 4.55 -21.66
N LEU A 17 32.47 3.21 -21.71
CA LEU A 17 31.37 2.28 -21.51
C LEU A 17 31.06 2.03 -20.03
N SER A 18 31.96 2.46 -19.10
CA SER A 18 31.77 2.37 -17.65
C SER A 18 31.05 3.55 -17.02
N CYS A 19 30.56 4.53 -17.80
CA CYS A 19 29.58 5.50 -17.35
C CYS A 19 28.15 4.88 -17.38
N GLY A 20 28.02 3.71 -16.74
CA GLY A 20 26.75 3.08 -16.51
C GLY A 20 25.94 3.89 -15.51
N GLY A 21 24.92 4.63 -16.00
CA GLY A 21 23.91 5.18 -15.11
C GLY A 21 23.36 4.09 -14.19
N LYS A 22 22.88 4.46 -12.99
CA LYS A 22 22.24 3.53 -12.06
C LYS A 22 21.23 2.64 -12.77
N SER A 23 21.24 1.36 -12.50
CA SER A 23 20.21 0.43 -12.99
C SER A 23 18.83 0.87 -12.52
N VAL A 24 17.78 0.42 -13.18
CA VAL A 24 16.39 0.74 -12.79
C VAL A 24 16.14 0.35 -11.32
N ARG A 25 16.62 -0.81 -10.89
CA ARG A 25 16.47 -1.28 -9.51
C ARG A 25 17.22 -0.43 -8.49
N GLU A 26 18.41 0.05 -8.83
CA GLU A 26 19.14 1.01 -7.98
C GLU A 26 18.39 2.36 -7.88
N LYS A 27 17.73 2.78 -8.96
CA LYS A 27 16.87 3.98 -8.92
C LYS A 27 15.65 3.78 -8.04
N PHE A 28 15.01 2.60 -8.07
CA PHE A 28 13.91 2.27 -7.18
C PHE A 28 14.34 2.28 -5.71
N ALA A 29 15.45 1.63 -5.39
CA ALA A 29 15.98 1.62 -4.03
C ALA A 29 16.34 3.03 -3.52
N GLU A 30 16.88 3.86 -4.40
CA GLU A 30 17.17 5.27 -4.08
C GLU A 30 15.89 6.09 -3.90
N ALA A 31 14.86 5.86 -4.73
CA ALA A 31 13.55 6.52 -4.55
C ALA A 31 12.92 6.13 -3.21
N ASP A 32 12.94 4.85 -2.84
CA ASP A 32 12.44 4.37 -1.55
C ASP A 32 13.20 5.01 -0.38
N ARG A 33 14.54 5.16 -0.49
CA ARG A 33 15.36 5.87 0.51
C ARG A 33 14.95 7.33 0.64
N LEU A 34 14.80 8.03 -0.48
CA LEU A 34 14.40 9.45 -0.51
C LEU A 34 13.01 9.65 0.09
N VAL A 35 12.07 8.75 -0.18
CA VAL A 35 10.72 8.76 0.44
C VAL A 35 10.83 8.61 1.95
N ASN A 36 11.63 7.65 2.44
CA ASN A 36 11.84 7.45 3.87
C ASN A 36 12.51 8.64 4.57
N GLU A 37 13.32 9.41 3.84
CA GLU A 37 13.94 10.66 4.31
C GLU A 37 13.00 11.88 4.15
N ASN A 38 11.76 11.67 3.73
CA ASN A 38 10.78 12.72 3.44
C ASN A 38 11.24 13.72 2.35
N ASN A 39 12.15 13.28 1.47
CA ASN A 39 12.62 14.07 0.33
C ASN A 39 11.82 13.71 -0.94
N LEU A 40 10.53 14.05 -0.92
CA LEU A 40 9.56 13.62 -1.91
C LEU A 40 9.83 14.21 -3.30
N ASP A 41 10.34 15.45 -3.39
CA ASP A 41 10.62 16.09 -4.67
C ASP A 41 11.79 15.43 -5.40
N SER A 42 12.83 15.04 -4.68
CA SER A 42 13.95 14.28 -5.26
C SER A 42 13.53 12.87 -5.68
N ALA A 43 12.66 12.23 -4.93
CA ALA A 43 12.09 10.94 -5.30
C ALA A 43 11.23 11.06 -6.59
N ALA A 44 10.42 12.12 -6.69
CA ALA A 44 9.62 12.41 -7.87
C ALA A 44 10.50 12.64 -9.11
N TRP A 45 11.50 13.50 -8.99
CA TRP A 45 12.44 13.72 -10.08
C TRP A 45 13.12 12.43 -10.55
N LEU A 46 13.51 11.57 -9.60
CA LEU A 46 14.18 10.32 -9.93
C LEU A 46 13.24 9.35 -10.67
N LEU A 47 11.99 9.22 -10.24
CA LEU A 47 11.03 8.31 -10.88
C LEU A 47 10.51 8.91 -12.20
N GLU A 48 10.09 10.16 -12.21
CA GLU A 48 9.40 10.76 -13.36
C GLU A 48 10.37 11.15 -14.49
N GLU A 49 11.58 11.67 -14.16
CA GLU A 49 12.50 12.22 -15.14
C GLU A 49 13.67 11.28 -15.51
N GLN A 50 14.05 10.38 -14.61
CA GLN A 50 15.21 9.51 -14.81
C GLN A 50 14.86 8.08 -15.23
N ILE A 51 13.57 7.75 -15.30
CA ILE A 51 13.08 6.43 -15.73
C ILE A 51 12.23 6.58 -16.98
N THR A 52 12.64 5.89 -18.05
CA THR A 52 11.87 5.86 -19.30
C THR A 52 10.96 4.64 -19.31
N LEU A 53 9.66 4.85 -19.18
CA LEU A 53 8.64 3.80 -19.03
C LEU A 53 8.69 2.76 -20.19
N SER A 54 8.94 3.20 -21.42
CA SER A 54 9.01 2.31 -22.59
C SER A 54 10.25 1.39 -22.61
N ALA A 55 11.23 1.67 -21.76
CA ALA A 55 12.45 0.86 -21.65
C ALA A 55 12.38 -0.16 -20.50
N LEU A 56 11.29 -0.16 -19.71
CA LEU A 56 11.13 -1.05 -18.58
C LEU A 56 10.68 -2.46 -19.04
N SER A 57 11.20 -3.48 -18.36
CA SER A 57 10.60 -4.81 -18.39
C SER A 57 9.20 -4.79 -17.74
N ASP A 58 8.38 -5.81 -18.00
CA ASP A 58 7.05 -5.91 -17.39
C ASP A 58 7.11 -5.91 -15.86
N SER A 59 8.10 -6.60 -15.28
CA SER A 59 8.35 -6.59 -13.83
C SER A 59 8.73 -5.20 -13.33
N ASP A 60 9.66 -4.52 -14.01
CA ASP A 60 10.09 -3.18 -13.59
C ASP A 60 8.99 -2.15 -13.80
N LYS A 61 8.13 -2.33 -14.81
CA LYS A 61 6.96 -1.48 -15.02
C LYS A 61 5.94 -1.64 -13.90
N ALA A 62 5.70 -2.86 -13.42
CA ALA A 62 4.85 -3.09 -12.27
C ALA A 62 5.44 -2.47 -10.98
N GLU A 63 6.75 -2.63 -10.78
CA GLU A 63 7.48 -2.00 -9.67
C GLU A 63 7.41 -0.46 -9.72
N TYR A 64 7.56 0.11 -10.90
CA TYR A 64 7.45 1.55 -11.14
C TYR A 64 6.04 2.07 -10.82
N GLY A 65 5.00 1.39 -11.30
CA GLY A 65 3.62 1.85 -11.21
C GLY A 65 3.14 2.06 -9.77
N TRP A 66 3.35 1.10 -8.88
CA TRP A 66 2.90 1.26 -7.50
C TRP A 66 3.75 2.26 -6.71
N ARG A 67 5.08 2.36 -6.98
CA ARG A 67 5.94 3.35 -6.33
C ARG A 67 5.58 4.78 -6.72
N LEU A 68 5.34 5.00 -8.01
CA LEU A 68 4.93 6.31 -8.49
C LEU A 68 3.58 6.71 -7.89
N ALA A 69 2.62 5.78 -7.87
CA ALA A 69 1.32 6.01 -7.25
C ALA A 69 1.44 6.33 -5.75
N TRP A 70 2.28 5.57 -5.02
CA TRP A 70 2.55 5.83 -3.61
C TRP A 70 3.16 7.22 -3.37
N LEU A 71 4.17 7.59 -4.17
CA LEU A 71 4.80 8.90 -4.09
C LEU A 71 3.80 10.04 -4.34
N HIS A 72 2.93 9.90 -5.34
CA HIS A 72 1.89 10.89 -5.62
C HIS A 72 0.89 11.04 -4.46
N LEU A 73 0.52 9.94 -3.81
CA LEU A 73 -0.31 9.99 -2.60
C LEU A 73 0.38 10.78 -1.47
N LEU A 74 1.68 10.56 -1.26
CA LEU A 74 2.45 11.29 -0.23
C LEU A 74 2.58 12.78 -0.54
N GLN A 75 2.55 13.16 -1.81
CA GLN A 75 2.60 14.55 -2.27
C GLN A 75 1.22 15.22 -2.39
N ASP A 76 0.15 14.52 -2.01
CA ASP A 76 -1.24 14.96 -2.20
C ASP A 76 -1.55 15.33 -3.67
N ARG A 77 -0.91 14.62 -4.60
CA ARG A 77 -1.12 14.78 -6.05
C ARG A 77 -2.13 13.76 -6.55
N SER A 78 -3.06 14.22 -7.41
CA SER A 78 -3.94 13.27 -8.11
C SER A 78 -3.14 12.47 -9.14
N LEU A 79 -3.39 11.16 -9.28
CA LEU A 79 -2.79 10.37 -10.36
C LEU A 79 -3.34 10.81 -11.71
N VAL A 80 -2.44 11.15 -12.57
CA VAL A 80 -2.77 11.49 -13.96
C VAL A 80 -3.05 10.22 -14.78
N ASN A 81 -2.60 9.04 -14.29
CA ASN A 81 -2.72 7.79 -15.04
C ASN A 81 -2.95 6.58 -14.11
N ASP A 82 -4.22 6.29 -13.80
CA ASP A 82 -4.63 5.15 -12.96
C ASP A 82 -4.22 3.78 -13.56
N SER A 83 -3.95 3.72 -14.86
CA SER A 83 -3.63 2.48 -15.55
C SER A 83 -2.32 1.81 -15.09
N LEU A 84 -1.39 2.57 -14.51
CA LEU A 84 -0.12 2.01 -14.03
C LEU A 84 -0.29 1.24 -12.73
N ILE A 85 -1.11 1.73 -11.79
CA ILE A 85 -1.38 0.99 -10.55
C ILE A 85 -2.25 -0.25 -10.83
N ASP A 86 -3.18 -0.16 -11.77
CA ASP A 86 -3.95 -1.31 -12.23
C ASP A 86 -3.03 -2.37 -12.83
N TYR A 87 -2.12 -1.97 -13.72
CA TYR A 87 -1.12 -2.86 -14.29
C TYR A 87 -0.26 -3.53 -13.19
N SER A 88 0.17 -2.77 -12.16
CA SER A 88 0.96 -3.33 -11.07
C SER A 88 0.20 -4.43 -10.31
N VAL A 89 -1.06 -4.18 -9.97
CA VAL A 89 -1.89 -5.16 -9.27
C VAL A 89 -2.09 -6.41 -10.14
N ASP A 90 -2.45 -6.26 -11.40
CA ASP A 90 -2.71 -7.37 -12.31
C ASP A 90 -1.44 -8.22 -12.52
N TYR A 91 -0.30 -7.57 -12.77
CA TYR A 91 0.98 -8.24 -12.90
C TYR A 91 1.34 -9.06 -11.65
N TYR A 92 1.22 -8.47 -10.46
CA TYR A 92 1.57 -9.17 -9.22
C TYR A 92 0.59 -10.28 -8.83
N LYS A 93 -0.67 -10.18 -9.25
CA LYS A 93 -1.64 -11.28 -9.11
C LYS A 93 -1.21 -12.49 -9.93
N GLU A 94 -0.87 -12.28 -11.20
CA GLU A 94 -0.46 -13.34 -12.11
C GLU A 94 0.87 -14.00 -11.69
N HIS A 95 1.79 -13.23 -11.11
CA HIS A 95 3.12 -13.71 -10.74
C HIS A 95 3.28 -14.04 -9.24
N ALA A 96 2.21 -13.98 -8.46
CA ALA A 96 2.19 -14.26 -7.00
C ALA A 96 3.30 -13.52 -6.22
N SER A 97 3.67 -12.31 -6.64
CA SER A 97 4.82 -11.55 -6.13
C SER A 97 4.54 -10.85 -4.81
N GLU A 98 5.57 -10.61 -4.00
CA GLU A 98 5.47 -9.93 -2.69
C GLU A 98 4.87 -8.52 -2.74
N PRO A 99 5.19 -7.64 -3.71
CA PRO A 99 4.66 -6.28 -3.75
C PRO A 99 3.14 -6.18 -3.97
N LEU A 100 2.44 -7.30 -4.22
CA LEU A 100 0.99 -7.32 -4.45
C LEU A 100 0.22 -6.60 -3.33
N LEU A 101 0.56 -6.83 -2.07
CA LEU A 101 -0.15 -6.22 -0.94
C LEU A 101 0.08 -4.71 -0.88
N SER A 102 1.29 -4.24 -1.20
CA SER A 102 1.58 -2.81 -1.34
C SER A 102 0.79 -2.18 -2.48
N ALA A 103 0.75 -2.84 -3.64
CA ALA A 103 0.00 -2.37 -4.80
C ALA A 103 -1.51 -2.30 -4.51
N TYR A 104 -2.08 -3.32 -3.85
CA TYR A 104 -3.47 -3.29 -3.39
C TYR A 104 -3.75 -2.11 -2.46
N PHE A 105 -2.86 -1.88 -1.48
CA PHE A 105 -3.02 -0.81 -0.50
C PHE A 105 -3.04 0.56 -1.19
N VAL A 106 -2.09 0.81 -2.07
CA VAL A 106 -2.01 2.06 -2.83
C VAL A 106 -3.23 2.22 -3.74
N LYS A 107 -3.61 1.19 -4.51
CA LYS A 107 -4.78 1.22 -5.39
C LYS A 107 -6.06 1.51 -4.63
N ALA A 108 -6.26 0.88 -3.48
CA ALA A 108 -7.47 1.05 -2.69
C ALA A 108 -7.60 2.46 -2.11
N ILE A 109 -6.51 3.06 -1.61
CA ILE A 109 -6.50 4.47 -1.18
C ILE A 109 -6.80 5.36 -2.39
N TYR A 110 -6.25 5.01 -3.53
CA TYR A 110 -6.30 5.82 -4.74
C TYR A 110 -7.68 5.91 -5.38
N MET A 111 -8.51 4.87 -5.25
CA MET A 111 -9.88 4.86 -5.81
C MET A 111 -10.77 5.97 -5.24
N GLY A 112 -10.28 6.71 -4.23
CA GLY A 112 -10.90 7.92 -3.69
C GLY A 112 -12.29 7.69 -3.08
N ASP A 113 -12.92 8.77 -2.60
CA ASP A 113 -14.19 8.72 -1.87
C ASP A 113 -15.42 8.84 -2.77
N SER A 114 -15.33 8.50 -4.05
CA SER A 114 -16.50 8.55 -4.92
C SER A 114 -17.48 7.43 -4.60
N ARG A 115 -18.77 7.76 -4.41
CA ARG A 115 -19.85 6.76 -4.18
C ARG A 115 -19.90 5.68 -5.28
N LYS A 116 -19.58 6.04 -6.52
CA LYS A 116 -19.54 5.07 -7.64
C LYS A 116 -18.43 4.01 -7.48
N GLY A 117 -17.35 4.34 -6.76
CA GLY A 117 -16.24 3.42 -6.49
C GLY A 117 -16.39 2.58 -5.23
N LEU A 118 -17.44 2.80 -4.41
CA LEU A 118 -17.56 2.16 -3.09
C LEU A 118 -17.57 0.63 -3.15
N GLU A 119 -18.41 0.05 -4.00
CA GLU A 119 -18.47 -1.41 -4.15
C GLU A 119 -17.17 -1.98 -4.76
N GLN A 120 -16.56 -1.26 -5.67
CA GLN A 120 -15.27 -1.66 -6.24
C GLN A 120 -14.16 -1.62 -5.19
N ARG A 121 -14.12 -0.56 -4.35
CA ARG A 121 -13.17 -0.48 -3.22
C ARG A 121 -13.40 -1.58 -2.19
N ARG A 122 -14.65 -1.86 -1.84
CA ARG A 122 -15.00 -2.97 -0.94
C ARG A 122 -14.51 -4.31 -1.49
N SER A 123 -14.77 -4.57 -2.77
CA SER A 123 -14.30 -5.78 -3.45
C SER A 123 -12.77 -5.86 -3.42
N LEU A 124 -12.09 -4.76 -3.70
CA LEU A 124 -10.64 -4.70 -3.69
C LEU A 124 -10.05 -4.97 -2.29
N TYR A 125 -10.64 -4.36 -1.23
CA TYR A 125 -10.20 -4.63 0.14
C TYR A 125 -10.42 -6.09 0.54
N ARG A 126 -11.54 -6.71 0.14
CA ARG A 126 -11.79 -8.14 0.42
C ARG A 126 -10.78 -9.03 -0.30
N GLU A 127 -10.50 -8.77 -1.56
CA GLU A 127 -9.48 -9.49 -2.32
C GLU A 127 -8.08 -9.32 -1.69
N ALA A 128 -7.76 -8.11 -1.21
CA ALA A 128 -6.51 -7.82 -0.51
C ALA A 128 -6.42 -8.55 0.85
N ILE A 129 -7.53 -8.63 1.61
CA ILE A 129 -7.63 -9.39 2.86
C ILE A 129 -7.39 -10.88 2.60
N ASP A 130 -8.03 -11.47 1.60
CA ASP A 130 -7.85 -12.88 1.22
C ASP A 130 -6.38 -13.15 0.83
N SER A 131 -5.78 -12.25 0.06
CA SER A 131 -4.37 -12.34 -0.32
C SER A 131 -3.43 -12.24 0.89
N ALA A 132 -3.64 -11.28 1.79
CA ALA A 132 -2.85 -11.13 3.01
C ALA A 132 -3.04 -12.33 3.96
N PHE A 133 -4.26 -12.87 4.07
CA PHE A 133 -4.54 -14.04 4.87
C PHE A 133 -3.81 -15.28 4.35
N SER A 134 -3.84 -15.52 3.03
CA SER A 134 -3.14 -16.64 2.39
C SER A 134 -1.62 -16.58 2.59
N ARG A 135 -1.06 -15.38 2.60
CA ARG A 135 0.38 -15.11 2.83
C ARG A 135 0.76 -15.06 4.31
N SER A 136 -0.21 -15.13 5.21
CA SER A 136 -0.02 -14.98 6.66
C SER A 136 0.61 -13.61 7.04
N ASP A 137 0.34 -12.56 6.26
CA ASP A 137 0.80 -11.21 6.54
C ASP A 137 -0.17 -10.48 7.48
N SER A 138 0.11 -10.59 8.78
CA SER A 138 -0.73 -9.98 9.82
C SER A 138 -0.76 -8.44 9.74
N THR A 139 0.30 -7.81 9.26
CA THR A 139 0.40 -6.35 9.15
C THR A 139 -0.57 -5.82 8.12
N TYR A 140 -0.55 -6.39 6.91
CA TYR A 140 -1.48 -5.99 5.86
C TYR A 140 -2.92 -6.43 6.16
N LEU A 141 -3.14 -7.57 6.82
CA LEU A 141 -4.48 -7.95 7.29
C LEU A 141 -5.10 -6.85 8.16
N VAL A 142 -4.36 -6.37 9.17
CA VAL A 142 -4.84 -5.29 10.05
C VAL A 142 -5.11 -4.01 9.26
N ARG A 143 -4.20 -3.62 8.38
CA ARG A 143 -4.34 -2.41 7.56
C ARG A 143 -5.57 -2.46 6.64
N PHE A 144 -5.83 -3.60 6.01
CA PHE A 144 -6.97 -3.74 5.11
C PHE A 144 -8.30 -3.78 5.86
N TYR A 145 -8.38 -4.50 6.99
CA TYR A 145 -9.58 -4.48 7.83
C TYR A 145 -9.86 -3.08 8.39
N ASP A 146 -8.85 -2.37 8.88
CA ASP A 146 -8.98 -1.00 9.36
C ASP A 146 -9.53 -0.07 8.27
N LYS A 147 -8.96 -0.11 7.07
CA LYS A 147 -9.43 0.72 5.95
C LYS A 147 -10.83 0.34 5.47
N LEU A 148 -11.15 -0.97 5.40
CA LEU A 148 -12.47 -1.45 5.02
C LEU A 148 -13.53 -0.98 6.02
N THR A 149 -13.31 -1.20 7.32
CA THR A 149 -14.26 -0.82 8.37
C THR A 149 -14.40 0.69 8.50
N SER A 150 -13.32 1.45 8.39
CA SER A 150 -13.34 2.92 8.40
C SER A 150 -14.10 3.48 7.20
N MET A 151 -13.88 2.93 6.01
CA MET A 151 -14.58 3.32 4.79
C MET A 151 -16.08 3.04 4.89
N THR A 152 -16.48 1.81 5.25
CA THR A 152 -17.90 1.44 5.36
C THR A 152 -18.61 2.25 6.45
N PHE A 153 -17.93 2.55 7.56
CA PHE A 153 -18.44 3.42 8.60
C PHE A 153 -18.64 4.85 8.11
N GLY A 154 -17.64 5.43 7.43
CA GLY A 154 -17.69 6.79 6.87
C GLY A 154 -18.83 6.98 5.86
N GLU A 155 -19.13 5.95 5.09
CA GLU A 155 -20.24 5.92 4.12
C GLU A 155 -21.62 5.64 4.78
N GLY A 156 -21.68 5.48 6.10
CA GLY A 156 -22.92 5.20 6.83
C GLY A 156 -23.42 3.76 6.69
N LEU A 157 -22.61 2.86 6.16
CA LEU A 157 -22.92 1.43 5.99
C LEU A 157 -22.68 0.66 7.30
N TYR A 158 -23.38 1.07 8.37
CA TYR A 158 -23.10 0.56 9.72
C TYR A 158 -23.31 -0.94 9.89
N ARG A 159 -24.26 -1.55 9.14
CA ARG A 159 -24.49 -3.01 9.20
C ARG A 159 -23.32 -3.76 8.57
N GLU A 160 -22.81 -3.26 7.48
CA GLU A 160 -21.65 -3.79 6.78
C GLU A 160 -20.38 -3.60 7.64
N THR A 161 -20.21 -2.44 8.26
CA THR A 161 -19.10 -2.20 9.19
C THR A 161 -19.10 -3.20 10.35
N ILE A 162 -20.28 -3.51 10.90
CA ILE A 162 -20.40 -4.53 11.95
C ILE A 162 -20.00 -5.92 11.42
N ALA A 163 -20.43 -6.27 10.21
CA ALA A 163 -20.08 -7.56 9.61
C ALA A 163 -18.57 -7.67 9.37
N ASP A 164 -17.97 -6.64 8.77
CA ASP A 164 -16.54 -6.57 8.50
C ASP A 164 -15.70 -6.58 9.81
N SER A 165 -16.18 -5.89 10.85
CA SER A 165 -15.55 -5.89 12.19
C SER A 165 -15.59 -7.27 12.86
N LYS A 166 -16.70 -7.98 12.74
CA LYS A 166 -16.82 -9.35 13.27
C LYS A 166 -15.94 -10.34 12.53
N GLU A 167 -15.78 -10.16 11.21
CA GLU A 167 -14.85 -10.95 10.43
C GLU A 167 -13.41 -10.70 10.88
N TRP A 168 -13.03 -9.43 11.10
CA TRP A 168 -11.75 -9.07 11.69
C TRP A 168 -11.54 -9.70 13.07
N GLU A 169 -12.53 -9.58 13.97
CA GLU A 169 -12.54 -10.22 15.28
C GLU A 169 -12.28 -11.73 15.19
N ALA A 170 -12.97 -12.40 14.29
CA ALA A 170 -12.88 -13.86 14.10
C ALA A 170 -11.57 -14.31 13.43
N SER A 171 -10.87 -13.43 12.72
CA SER A 171 -9.65 -13.78 11.98
C SER A 171 -8.53 -14.20 12.94
N PRO A 172 -7.99 -15.43 12.88
CA PRO A 172 -6.95 -15.88 13.79
C PRO A 172 -5.58 -15.24 13.52
N LYS A 173 -5.40 -14.66 12.33
CA LYS A 173 -4.13 -14.07 11.88
C LYS A 173 -4.08 -12.54 12.02
N ALA A 174 -5.24 -11.88 12.08
CA ALA A 174 -5.30 -10.43 12.25
C ALA A 174 -5.18 -10.05 13.72
N GLY A 175 -4.26 -9.15 14.05
CA GLY A 175 -4.11 -8.54 15.37
C GLY A 175 -5.09 -7.39 15.62
N PHE A 176 -4.87 -6.65 16.70
CA PHE A 176 -5.58 -5.38 17.01
C PHE A 176 -7.10 -5.52 17.04
N LYS A 177 -7.60 -6.55 17.74
CA LYS A 177 -9.05 -6.82 17.86
C LYS A 177 -9.81 -5.67 18.53
N GLU A 178 -9.15 -4.89 19.38
CA GLU A 178 -9.68 -3.68 20.01
C GLU A 178 -10.21 -2.69 18.98
N MET A 179 -9.59 -2.56 17.80
CA MET A 179 -10.09 -1.71 16.73
C MET A 179 -11.36 -2.29 16.09
N ALA A 180 -11.40 -3.61 15.89
CA ALA A 180 -12.61 -4.28 15.42
C ALA A 180 -13.79 -4.06 16.40
N TYR A 181 -13.55 -4.23 17.70
CA TYR A 181 -14.56 -3.95 18.72
C TYR A 181 -15.01 -2.50 18.72
N TYR A 182 -14.09 -1.57 18.60
CA TYR A 182 -14.40 -0.14 18.55
C TYR A 182 -15.27 0.20 17.36
N MET A 183 -14.92 -0.26 16.15
CA MET A 183 -15.70 0.01 14.94
C MET A 183 -17.10 -0.63 14.99
N ALA A 184 -17.20 -1.86 15.53
CA ALA A 184 -18.50 -2.51 15.77
C ALA A 184 -19.33 -1.70 16.78
N GLY A 185 -18.75 -1.29 17.90
CA GLY A 185 -19.43 -0.53 18.95
C GLY A 185 -19.97 0.82 18.46
N LEU A 186 -19.14 1.57 17.73
CA LEU A 186 -19.58 2.82 17.09
C LEU A 186 -20.73 2.60 16.11
N SER A 187 -20.66 1.53 15.30
CA SER A 187 -21.69 1.22 14.32
C SER A 187 -23.01 0.82 14.98
N TYR A 188 -22.97 0.01 16.06
CA TYR A 188 -24.15 -0.27 16.87
C TYR A 188 -24.74 0.99 17.51
N SER A 189 -23.90 1.91 17.97
CA SER A 189 -24.36 3.21 18.50
C SER A 189 -25.09 4.03 17.45
N ARG A 190 -24.58 4.09 16.21
CA ARG A 190 -25.25 4.77 15.08
C ARG A 190 -26.60 4.15 14.72
N LEU A 191 -26.74 2.82 14.91
CA LEU A 191 -27.99 2.09 14.73
C LEU A 191 -28.91 2.15 15.96
N GLN A 192 -28.55 2.89 17.00
CA GLN A 192 -29.29 3.02 18.27
C GLN A 192 -29.45 1.69 19.04
N MET A 193 -28.59 0.73 18.80
CA MET A 193 -28.55 -0.59 19.47
C MET A 193 -27.67 -0.49 20.72
N ARG A 194 -28.19 0.15 21.78
CA ARG A 194 -27.43 0.58 22.96
C ARG A 194 -26.68 -0.54 23.67
N ASP A 195 -27.36 -1.67 23.94
CA ASP A 195 -26.75 -2.78 24.68
C ASP A 195 -25.56 -3.38 23.91
N SER A 196 -25.72 -3.54 22.61
CA SER A 196 -24.62 -4.02 21.73
C SER A 196 -23.48 -3.01 21.64
N ALA A 197 -23.80 -1.72 21.55
CA ALA A 197 -22.80 -0.66 21.51
C ALA A 197 -21.96 -0.66 22.81
N ASP A 198 -22.64 -0.67 23.98
CA ASP A 198 -21.97 -0.70 25.29
C ASP A 198 -21.08 -1.93 25.42
N TYR A 199 -21.58 -3.12 25.05
CA TYR A 199 -20.81 -4.35 25.08
C TYR A 199 -19.51 -4.25 24.25
N TYR A 200 -19.60 -3.87 22.98
CA TYR A 200 -18.44 -3.82 22.10
C TYR A 200 -17.47 -2.69 22.46
N LEU A 201 -17.96 -1.51 22.92
CA LEU A 201 -17.10 -0.42 23.37
C LEU A 201 -16.34 -0.79 24.66
N ARG A 202 -16.96 -1.54 25.59
CA ARG A 202 -16.26 -2.08 26.76
C ARG A 202 -15.19 -3.07 26.36
N LEU A 203 -15.49 -4.00 25.45
CA LEU A 203 -14.47 -4.93 24.92
C LEU A 203 -13.28 -4.18 24.30
N ALA A 204 -13.53 -3.10 23.58
CA ALA A 204 -12.45 -2.28 23.01
C ALA A 204 -11.57 -1.67 24.09
N VAL A 205 -12.17 -1.09 25.13
CA VAL A 205 -11.45 -0.49 26.28
C VAL A 205 -10.66 -1.55 27.03
N ASP A 206 -11.28 -2.66 27.42
CA ASP A 206 -10.65 -3.72 28.20
C ASP A 206 -9.47 -4.35 27.44
N SER A 207 -9.63 -4.55 26.13
CA SER A 207 -8.56 -5.07 25.27
C SER A 207 -7.41 -4.08 25.07
N SER A 208 -7.69 -2.77 25.03
CA SER A 208 -6.70 -1.71 24.91
C SER A 208 -5.87 -1.53 26.17
N LEU A 209 -6.50 -1.65 27.34
CA LEU A 209 -5.83 -1.55 28.64
C LEU A 209 -4.91 -2.75 28.91
N ALA A 210 -5.22 -3.90 28.34
CA ALA A 210 -4.38 -5.10 28.44
C ALA A 210 -3.11 -5.04 27.58
N LYS A 211 -3.04 -4.13 26.62
CA LYS A 211 -1.91 -3.91 25.73
C LYS A 211 -1.36 -2.51 25.96
N ASP A 212 -0.07 -2.43 26.30
CA ASP A 212 0.66 -1.15 26.45
C ASP A 212 0.39 -0.24 25.22
N ILE A 213 -0.26 0.91 25.43
CA ILE A 213 -0.87 1.80 24.42
C ILE A 213 0.16 2.51 23.51
N LYS A 214 1.32 1.95 23.26
CA LYS A 214 2.33 2.55 22.37
C LYS A 214 1.94 2.59 20.88
N TRP A 215 0.87 1.88 20.49
CA TRP A 215 0.49 1.74 19.09
C TRP A 215 -0.14 3.00 18.48
N TYR A 216 -0.92 3.75 19.27
CA TYR A 216 -1.61 4.96 18.76
C TYR A 216 -0.65 6.10 18.35
N ALA A 217 0.58 6.11 18.85
CA ALA A 217 1.55 7.17 18.58
C ALA A 217 2.31 7.01 17.24
N HIS A 218 2.18 5.89 16.57
CA HIS A 218 2.97 5.58 15.36
C HIS A 218 2.15 5.42 14.07
N HIS A 219 0.81 5.57 14.11
CA HIS A 219 -0.04 5.25 12.95
C HIS A 219 -1.03 6.37 12.57
N PHE A 220 -0.88 7.56 13.15
CA PHE A 220 -1.57 8.79 12.74
C PHE A 220 -0.58 9.89 12.43
#